data_f13127a2a9981817cf57aba16f005da7
#
_entry.id   f13127a2a9981817cf57aba16f005da7
#
_cell.length_a   1.000
_cell.length_b   1.000
_cell.length_c   1.000
_cell.angle_alpha   90.00
_cell.angle_beta   90.00
_cell.angle_gamma   90.00
#
_symmetry.space_group_name_H-M   'P 1'
#
loop_
_entity.id
_entity.type
_entity.pdbx_description
1 polymer ?
#
loop_
_entity_poly.entity_id
_entity_poly.type
_entity_poly.pdbx_seq_one_letter_code
_entity_poly.pdbx_strand_id
1 'polypeptide(L)'
;MVSVMLFLAGTIISCNSNKDNVSAVPKLTFAGIYKFNSGYGYDSFIEIDLGYEDSDGDLGLDDADTLFPFGYQQKEFYNLKVYYQHKIGVNWVNPMNPLLGPSDTLVLHERIRNITPTGRSKAVHGNLILNIPARPFQYRGDTVRFTIQFTDRALHKSNIIVTPSILLEHP
;
A
#
# COMPACT_ATOMS: atom_id res chain seq x y z
N MET A 1 48.21 -41.65 44.51
CA MET A 1 47.31 -40.55 44.42
C MET A 1 46.96 -40.37 42.94
N VAL A 2 45.74 -40.76 42.55
CA VAL A 2 45.26 -40.65 41.18
C VAL A 2 44.35 -39.46 41.14
N SER A 3 44.76 -38.43 40.36
CA SER A 3 43.99 -37.17 40.18
C SER A 3 42.98 -37.38 39.07
N VAL A 4 41.70 -37.36 39.41
CA VAL A 4 40.58 -37.45 38.44
C VAL A 4 40.26 -36.02 37.97
N MET A 5 40.54 -35.74 36.68
CA MET A 5 40.25 -34.49 36.04
C MET A 5 38.82 -34.54 35.44
N LEU A 6 37.90 -33.82 36.07
CA LEU A 6 36.49 -33.74 35.67
C LEU A 6 36.34 -32.76 34.50
N PHE A 7 36.08 -33.27 33.29
CA PHE A 7 35.77 -32.45 32.13
C PHE A 7 34.29 -32.02 32.19
N LEU A 8 34.04 -30.75 32.42
CA LEU A 8 32.72 -30.15 32.35
C LEU A 8 32.41 -29.81 30.89
N ALA A 9 31.62 -30.65 30.23
CA ALA A 9 31.13 -30.40 28.87
C ALA A 9 30.02 -29.34 28.92
N GLY A 10 30.34 -28.10 28.61
CA GLY A 10 29.37 -27.03 28.43
C GLY A 10 28.57 -27.24 27.16
N THR A 11 27.28 -27.56 27.27
CA THR A 11 26.33 -27.56 26.15
C THR A 11 26.03 -26.12 25.73
N ILE A 12 26.54 -25.74 24.58
CA ILE A 12 26.17 -24.47 23.93
C ILE A 12 24.78 -24.68 23.37
N ILE A 13 23.74 -24.15 24.06
CA ILE A 13 22.40 -24.03 23.48
C ILE A 13 22.50 -22.94 22.44
N SER A 14 22.68 -23.31 21.18
CA SER A 14 22.51 -22.43 20.04
C SER A 14 21.03 -22.07 19.97
N CYS A 15 20.66 -20.86 20.39
CA CYS A 15 19.37 -20.30 20.06
C CYS A 15 19.30 -20.18 18.54
N ASN A 16 18.67 -21.15 17.89
CA ASN A 16 18.26 -21.05 16.51
C ASN A 16 17.10 -20.07 16.48
N SER A 17 17.38 -18.78 16.34
CA SER A 17 16.35 -17.82 15.98
C SER A 17 15.89 -18.24 14.59
N ASN A 18 14.73 -18.90 14.51
CA ASN A 18 13.98 -18.97 13.28
C ASN A 18 13.79 -17.52 12.81
N LYS A 19 14.66 -17.07 11.92
CA LYS A 19 14.33 -15.95 11.05
C LYS A 19 13.18 -16.46 10.23
N ASP A 20 11.97 -16.11 10.65
CA ASP A 20 10.81 -16.24 9.79
C ASP A 20 11.25 -15.69 8.44
N ASN A 21 11.12 -16.52 7.40
CA ASN A 21 11.38 -16.12 6.02
C ASN A 21 10.25 -15.17 5.59
N VAL A 22 10.19 -14.01 6.22
CA VAL A 22 9.29 -12.93 5.82
C VAL A 22 9.87 -12.37 4.54
N SER A 23 9.06 -12.36 3.51
CA SER A 23 9.45 -11.89 2.18
C SER A 23 9.84 -10.42 2.21
N ALA A 24 10.93 -10.06 1.52
CA ALA A 24 11.27 -8.66 1.22
C ALA A 24 10.27 -8.00 0.25
N VAL A 25 9.34 -8.76 -0.30
CA VAL A 25 8.26 -8.21 -1.11
C VAL A 25 7.15 -7.71 -0.19
N PRO A 26 6.77 -6.43 -0.28
CA PRO A 26 5.73 -5.87 0.56
C PRO A 26 4.39 -6.56 0.34
N LYS A 27 3.57 -6.63 1.38
CA LYS A 27 2.25 -7.23 1.34
C LYS A 27 1.20 -6.23 1.80
N LEU A 28 0.10 -6.14 1.03
CA LEU A 28 -1.09 -5.40 1.39
C LEU A 28 -2.21 -6.35 1.82
N THR A 29 -2.99 -5.92 2.79
CA THR A 29 -4.21 -6.60 3.25
C THR A 29 -5.36 -5.60 3.23
N PHE A 30 -6.49 -5.98 2.63
CA PHE A 30 -7.69 -5.15 2.67
C PHE A 30 -8.36 -5.28 4.05
N ALA A 31 -8.63 -4.16 4.71
CA ALA A 31 -9.30 -4.09 6.01
C ALA A 31 -10.73 -3.55 5.91
N GLY A 32 -10.96 -2.52 5.08
CA GLY A 32 -12.29 -1.95 4.94
C GLY A 32 -12.41 -0.91 3.83
N ILE A 33 -13.66 -0.61 3.44
CA ILE A 33 -14.02 0.51 2.58
C ILE A 33 -15.31 1.12 3.07
N TYR A 34 -15.32 2.43 3.25
CA TYR A 34 -16.42 3.18 3.85
C TYR A 34 -16.72 4.41 3.01
N LYS A 35 -17.99 4.83 2.97
CA LYS A 35 -18.41 6.06 2.33
C LYS A 35 -18.96 7.03 3.38
N PHE A 36 -18.65 8.30 3.21
CA PHE A 36 -19.04 9.35 4.14
C PHE A 36 -19.91 10.39 3.44
N ASN A 37 -21.11 10.56 3.96
CA ASN A 37 -22.08 11.50 3.43
C ASN A 37 -21.71 12.94 3.79
N SER A 38 -21.99 13.85 2.87
CA SER A 38 -21.74 15.30 3.04
C SER A 38 -22.68 15.99 4.03
N GLY A 39 -23.75 15.33 4.45
CA GLY A 39 -24.88 15.92 5.16
C GLY A 39 -25.93 16.56 4.22
N TYR A 40 -25.68 16.59 2.90
CA TYR A 40 -26.58 17.11 1.87
C TYR A 40 -27.18 16.00 0.98
N GLY A 41 -27.16 14.76 1.44
CA GLY A 41 -27.75 13.62 0.72
C GLY A 41 -26.87 13.03 -0.37
N TYR A 42 -25.57 13.32 -0.39
CA TYR A 42 -24.60 12.71 -1.31
C TYR A 42 -23.29 12.37 -0.60
N ASP A 43 -22.53 11.43 -1.15
CA ASP A 43 -21.25 11.03 -0.60
C ASP A 43 -20.15 12.06 -0.91
N SER A 44 -19.36 12.43 0.10
CA SER A 44 -18.30 13.42 0.00
C SER A 44 -16.93 12.78 -0.22
N PHE A 45 -16.63 11.69 0.51
CA PHE A 45 -15.39 10.95 0.37
C PHE A 45 -15.56 9.47 0.70
N ILE A 46 -14.57 8.71 0.30
CA ILE A 46 -14.44 7.27 0.51
C ILE A 46 -13.17 7.06 1.32
N GLU A 47 -13.25 6.28 2.38
CA GLU A 47 -12.11 5.82 3.17
C GLU A 47 -11.83 4.36 2.82
N ILE A 48 -10.57 4.04 2.57
CA ILE A 48 -10.11 2.68 2.33
C ILE A 48 -9.03 2.36 3.35
N ASP A 49 -9.28 1.33 4.14
CA ASP A 49 -8.36 0.83 5.14
C ASP A 49 -7.57 -0.35 4.60
N LEU A 50 -6.26 -0.24 4.69
CA LEU A 50 -5.31 -1.28 4.28
C LEU A 50 -4.34 -1.59 5.42
N GLY A 51 -4.05 -2.88 5.63
CA GLY A 51 -2.87 -3.30 6.37
C GLY A 51 -1.68 -3.40 5.43
N TYR A 52 -0.48 -3.14 5.93
CA TYR A 52 0.77 -3.40 5.21
C TYR A 52 1.78 -4.14 6.07
N GLU A 53 2.59 -4.98 5.44
CA GLU A 53 3.71 -5.70 6.02
C GLU A 53 4.89 -5.66 5.06
N ASP A 54 6.11 -5.47 5.59
CA ASP A 54 7.34 -5.52 4.83
C ASP A 54 8.51 -5.89 5.73
N SER A 55 9.31 -6.90 5.35
CA SER A 55 10.30 -7.49 6.25
C SER A 55 11.65 -6.77 6.26
N ASP A 56 12.06 -6.16 5.18
CA ASP A 56 13.28 -5.36 5.08
C ASP A 56 13.03 -3.87 5.33
N GLY A 57 11.72 -3.49 5.37
CA GLY A 57 11.27 -2.20 5.87
C GLY A 57 11.68 -1.03 5.02
N ASP A 58 11.81 -1.23 3.72
CA ASP A 58 12.15 -0.14 2.79
C ASP A 58 10.91 0.49 2.14
N LEU A 59 9.74 0.37 2.79
CA LEU A 59 8.52 1.02 2.36
C LEU A 59 8.59 2.55 2.46
N GLY A 60 8.04 3.18 1.43
CA GLY A 60 7.96 4.63 1.34
C GLY A 60 9.21 5.27 0.75
N LEU A 61 9.12 6.55 0.41
CA LEU A 61 10.16 7.32 -0.26
C LEU A 61 10.53 8.54 0.57
N ASP A 62 11.84 8.85 0.62
CA ASP A 62 12.34 10.06 1.24
C ASP A 62 12.14 11.28 0.32
N ASP A 63 12.22 12.46 0.88
CA ASP A 63 12.20 13.70 0.09
C ASP A 63 13.45 13.80 -0.82
N ALA A 64 14.53 13.09 -0.47
CA ALA A 64 15.76 12.99 -1.26
C ALA A 64 15.68 12.02 -2.44
N ASP A 65 14.65 11.17 -2.51
CA ASP A 65 14.43 10.24 -3.62
C ASP A 65 13.92 10.98 -4.86
N THR A 66 14.77 11.81 -5.45
CA THR A 66 14.45 12.70 -6.57
C THR A 66 15.02 12.25 -7.91
N LEU A 67 15.81 11.18 -7.92
CA LEU A 67 16.40 10.62 -9.12
C LEU A 67 15.57 9.44 -9.66
N PHE A 68 15.92 9.02 -10.90
CA PHE A 68 15.31 7.82 -11.49
C PHE A 68 15.43 6.60 -10.54
N PRO A 69 14.37 5.80 -10.35
CA PRO A 69 13.05 5.90 -10.98
C PRO A 69 12.00 6.69 -10.18
N PHE A 70 12.37 7.37 -9.09
CA PHE A 70 11.47 7.99 -8.10
C PHE A 70 11.30 9.50 -8.28
N GLY A 71 12.05 10.12 -9.20
CA GLY A 71 11.98 11.56 -9.47
C GLY A 71 10.63 11.98 -10.04
N TYR A 72 10.35 13.28 -9.98
CA TYR A 72 9.12 13.84 -10.54
C TYR A 72 8.91 13.42 -12.00
N GLN A 73 7.68 13.04 -12.36
CA GLN A 73 7.29 12.48 -13.66
C GLN A 73 7.92 11.12 -14.01
N GLN A 74 8.70 10.52 -13.12
CA GLN A 74 9.19 9.17 -13.32
C GLN A 74 8.12 8.11 -12.96
N LYS A 75 8.31 6.91 -13.48
CA LYS A 75 7.33 5.82 -13.36
C LYS A 75 6.95 5.49 -11.91
N GLU A 76 7.92 5.54 -10.99
CA GLU A 76 7.72 5.18 -9.59
C GLU A 76 7.73 6.40 -8.66
N PHE A 77 7.49 7.61 -9.21
CA PHE A 77 7.32 8.82 -8.40
C PHE A 77 6.23 8.65 -7.35
N TYR A 78 5.11 8.08 -7.74
CA TYR A 78 4.06 7.61 -6.85
C TYR A 78 4.27 6.13 -6.55
N ASN A 79 4.62 5.79 -5.34
CA ASN A 79 4.89 4.43 -4.92
C ASN A 79 3.64 3.64 -4.50
N LEU A 80 2.52 4.31 -4.25
CA LEU A 80 1.21 3.69 -4.08
C LEU A 80 0.34 3.98 -5.31
N LYS A 81 0.09 2.95 -6.09
CA LYS A 81 -0.75 3.04 -7.29
C LYS A 81 -2.20 2.76 -6.90
N VAL A 82 -3.07 3.74 -7.12
CA VAL A 82 -4.51 3.64 -6.86
C VAL A 82 -5.25 3.95 -8.15
N TYR A 83 -5.97 2.96 -8.67
CA TYR A 83 -6.80 3.09 -9.87
C TYR A 83 -8.27 3.09 -9.47
N TYR A 84 -8.96 4.12 -9.88
CA TYR A 84 -10.40 4.24 -9.74
C TYR A 84 -11.07 3.48 -10.88
N GLN A 85 -12.00 2.61 -10.57
CA GLN A 85 -12.80 1.88 -11.55
C GLN A 85 -14.29 2.09 -11.27
N HIS A 86 -15.07 2.32 -12.33
CA HIS A 86 -16.51 2.39 -12.23
C HIS A 86 -17.16 1.29 -13.08
N LYS A 87 -18.39 0.96 -12.73
CA LYS A 87 -19.14 -0.10 -13.40
C LYS A 87 -19.98 0.49 -14.53
N ILE A 88 -19.84 -0.09 -15.73
CA ILE A 88 -20.70 0.17 -16.88
C ILE A 88 -21.31 -1.16 -17.33
N GLY A 89 -22.58 -1.35 -17.07
CA GLY A 89 -23.21 -2.66 -17.29
C GLY A 89 -22.56 -3.75 -16.45
N VAL A 90 -21.95 -4.74 -17.11
CA VAL A 90 -21.22 -5.83 -16.43
C VAL A 90 -19.72 -5.58 -16.32
N ASN A 91 -19.20 -4.55 -16.94
CA ASN A 91 -17.76 -4.29 -17.06
C ASN A 91 -17.27 -3.26 -16.05
N TRP A 92 -16.02 -3.43 -15.59
CA TRP A 92 -15.28 -2.45 -14.82
C TRP A 92 -14.36 -1.66 -15.74
N VAL A 93 -14.49 -0.34 -15.72
CA VAL A 93 -13.78 0.56 -16.62
C VAL A 93 -13.00 1.57 -15.79
N ASN A 94 -11.76 1.84 -16.19
CA ASN A 94 -11.00 2.98 -15.70
C ASN A 94 -11.44 4.22 -16.50
N PRO A 95 -12.10 5.19 -15.87
CA PRO A 95 -12.53 6.38 -16.59
C PRO A 95 -11.34 7.22 -17.05
N MET A 96 -11.55 7.99 -18.08
CA MET A 96 -10.58 9.00 -18.52
C MET A 96 -10.53 10.14 -17.49
N ASN A 97 -9.34 10.73 -17.33
CA ASN A 97 -9.18 11.91 -16.49
C ASN A 97 -9.76 13.14 -17.24
N PRO A 98 -10.82 13.77 -16.73
CA PRO A 98 -11.46 14.87 -17.43
C PRO A 98 -10.59 16.13 -17.58
N LEU A 99 -9.49 16.21 -16.80
CA LEU A 99 -8.58 17.37 -16.83
C LEU A 99 -7.39 17.20 -17.77
N LEU A 100 -7.01 15.95 -18.10
CA LEU A 100 -5.78 15.66 -18.84
C LEU A 100 -6.03 15.23 -20.29
N GLY A 101 -7.23 14.82 -20.63
CA GLY A 101 -7.61 14.46 -21.99
C GLY A 101 -7.90 12.96 -22.21
N PRO A 102 -8.24 12.56 -23.44
CA PRO A 102 -8.83 11.25 -23.72
C PRO A 102 -7.87 10.06 -23.61
N SER A 103 -6.57 10.31 -23.51
CA SER A 103 -5.55 9.25 -23.38
C SER A 103 -5.22 8.92 -21.93
N ASP A 104 -5.61 9.77 -21.00
CA ASP A 104 -5.18 9.66 -19.62
C ASP A 104 -6.26 9.04 -18.74
N THR A 105 -5.92 7.95 -18.11
CA THR A 105 -6.80 7.27 -17.14
C THR A 105 -6.86 8.07 -15.84
N LEU A 106 -8.04 8.13 -15.24
CA LEU A 106 -8.20 8.68 -13.90
C LEU A 106 -7.47 7.80 -12.89
N VAL A 107 -6.41 8.34 -12.31
CA VAL A 107 -5.58 7.70 -11.29
C VAL A 107 -5.50 8.56 -10.04
N LEU A 108 -5.41 7.91 -8.88
CA LEU A 108 -5.35 8.56 -7.57
C LEU A 108 -4.10 8.07 -6.83
N HIS A 109 -2.98 8.08 -7.56
CA HIS A 109 -1.70 7.60 -7.05
C HIS A 109 -1.16 8.51 -5.95
N GLU A 110 -0.54 7.89 -4.95
CA GLU A 110 0.01 8.58 -3.79
C GLU A 110 1.51 8.32 -3.64
N ARG A 111 2.23 9.32 -3.14
CA ARG A 111 3.62 9.21 -2.74
C ARG A 111 3.67 9.03 -1.23
N ILE A 112 3.76 7.79 -0.78
CA ILE A 112 3.88 7.46 0.63
C ILE A 112 5.30 7.74 1.09
N ARG A 113 5.43 8.49 2.20
CA ARG A 113 6.71 8.82 2.80
C ARG A 113 7.38 7.60 3.41
N ASN A 114 8.70 7.70 3.54
CA ASN A 114 9.51 6.66 4.18
C ASN A 114 9.05 6.39 5.62
N ILE A 115 8.75 5.12 5.88
CA ILE A 115 8.34 4.59 7.18
C ILE A 115 9.34 3.58 7.74
N THR A 116 10.53 3.48 7.14
CA THR A 116 11.61 2.57 7.57
C THR A 116 11.99 2.84 9.03
N PRO A 117 11.98 1.84 9.92
CA PRO A 117 12.41 2.02 11.30
C PRO A 117 13.90 2.35 11.39
N THR A 118 14.27 3.21 12.34
CA THR A 118 15.66 3.56 12.62
C THR A 118 16.41 2.50 13.43
N GLY A 119 15.69 1.52 14.00
CA GLY A 119 16.24 0.45 14.84
C GLY A 119 16.95 -0.67 14.07
N ARG A 120 17.39 -1.70 14.81
CA ARG A 120 18.02 -2.90 14.25
C ARG A 120 17.06 -3.73 13.40
N SER A 121 15.82 -3.90 13.86
CA SER A 121 14.76 -4.54 13.07
C SER A 121 14.25 -3.55 12.05
N LYS A 122 14.26 -3.95 10.81
CA LYS A 122 13.74 -3.14 9.70
C LYS A 122 12.32 -3.51 9.33
N ALA A 123 11.86 -4.70 9.71
CA ALA A 123 10.49 -5.13 9.42
C ALA A 123 9.47 -4.11 9.92
N VAL A 124 8.55 -3.74 9.03
CA VAL A 124 7.46 -2.82 9.31
C VAL A 124 6.12 -3.49 9.06
N HIS A 125 5.14 -3.10 9.85
CA HIS A 125 3.73 -3.42 9.63
C HIS A 125 2.89 -2.30 10.22
N GLY A 126 1.72 -2.11 9.68
CA GLY A 126 0.82 -1.06 10.15
C GLY A 126 -0.44 -0.94 9.30
N ASN A 127 -1.14 0.16 9.48
CA ASN A 127 -2.34 0.49 8.74
C ASN A 127 -2.11 1.74 7.90
N LEU A 128 -2.69 1.75 6.72
CA LEU A 128 -2.73 2.86 5.79
C LEU A 128 -4.21 3.20 5.52
N ILE A 129 -4.57 4.44 5.76
CA ILE A 129 -5.91 4.96 5.50
C ILE A 129 -5.83 5.89 4.30
N LEU A 130 -6.57 5.57 3.24
CA LEU A 130 -6.69 6.39 2.05
C LEU A 130 -8.02 7.13 2.07
N ASN A 131 -7.97 8.46 2.03
CA ASN A 131 -9.16 9.30 1.90
C ASN A 131 -9.27 9.80 0.46
N ILE A 132 -10.25 9.32 -0.25
CA ILE A 132 -10.47 9.58 -1.68
C ILE A 132 -11.76 10.39 -1.84
N PRO A 133 -11.74 11.53 -2.56
CA PRO A 133 -12.98 12.22 -2.91
C PRO A 133 -13.96 11.27 -3.61
N ALA A 134 -15.23 11.26 -3.22
CA ALA A 134 -16.25 10.43 -3.87
C ALA A 134 -16.42 10.81 -5.36
N ARG A 135 -16.09 12.06 -5.71
CA ARG A 135 -16.12 12.60 -7.09
C ARG A 135 -14.77 13.16 -7.48
N PRO A 136 -13.75 12.30 -7.67
CA PRO A 136 -12.42 12.77 -8.02
C PRO A 136 -12.48 13.52 -9.37
N PHE A 137 -11.92 14.72 -9.41
CA PHE A 137 -11.93 15.59 -10.59
C PHE A 137 -13.33 15.80 -11.20
N GLN A 138 -14.37 15.85 -10.36
CA GLN A 138 -15.79 15.97 -10.74
C GLN A 138 -16.34 14.76 -11.53
N TYR A 139 -15.59 13.66 -11.61
CA TYR A 139 -16.08 12.44 -12.22
C TYR A 139 -17.16 11.80 -11.33
N ARG A 140 -18.23 11.31 -11.96
CA ARG A 140 -19.36 10.67 -11.27
C ARG A 140 -19.49 9.22 -11.73
N GLY A 141 -18.98 8.31 -10.93
CA GLY A 141 -19.25 6.88 -11.09
C GLY A 141 -20.21 6.42 -10.01
N ASP A 142 -21.32 5.79 -10.39
CA ASP A 142 -22.34 5.35 -9.42
C ASP A 142 -21.83 4.20 -8.58
N THR A 143 -21.37 3.13 -9.23
CA THR A 143 -20.79 1.95 -8.56
C THR A 143 -19.30 1.93 -8.83
N VAL A 144 -18.49 1.99 -7.79
CA VAL A 144 -17.04 2.12 -7.89
C VAL A 144 -16.30 1.05 -7.09
N ARG A 145 -15.08 0.77 -7.50
CA ARG A 145 -14.09 -0.01 -6.76
C ARG A 145 -12.69 0.53 -7.06
N PHE A 146 -11.72 0.06 -6.28
CA PHE A 146 -10.34 0.48 -6.43
C PHE A 146 -9.42 -0.72 -6.61
N THR A 147 -8.39 -0.52 -7.45
CA THR A 147 -7.27 -1.46 -7.57
C THR A 147 -6.04 -0.77 -7.01
N ILE A 148 -5.38 -1.41 -6.03
CA ILE A 148 -4.31 -0.78 -5.25
C ILE A 148 -3.09 -1.69 -5.23
N GLN A 149 -1.90 -1.12 -5.45
CA GLN A 149 -0.62 -1.81 -5.38
C GLN A 149 0.46 -0.87 -4.84
N PHE A 150 1.31 -1.37 -3.94
CA PHE A 150 2.45 -0.63 -3.41
C PHE A 150 3.75 -1.10 -4.07
N THR A 151 4.69 -0.17 -4.26
CA THR A 151 6.07 -0.46 -4.71
C THR A 151 7.03 0.07 -3.65
N ASP A 152 7.95 -0.76 -3.15
CA ASP A 152 8.99 -0.39 -2.22
C ASP A 152 10.19 0.30 -2.91
N ARG A 153 11.23 0.67 -2.15
CA ARG A 153 12.45 1.29 -2.69
C ARG A 153 13.32 0.33 -3.48
N ALA A 154 13.27 -0.96 -3.20
CA ALA A 154 13.94 -1.99 -3.99
C ALA A 154 13.17 -2.34 -5.29
N LEU A 155 12.04 -1.68 -5.55
CA LEU A 155 11.14 -1.89 -6.70
C LEU A 155 10.37 -3.22 -6.66
N HIS A 156 10.29 -3.87 -5.51
CA HIS A 156 9.36 -4.98 -5.34
C HIS A 156 7.93 -4.44 -5.28
N LYS A 157 7.02 -5.19 -5.87
CA LYS A 157 5.60 -4.82 -5.91
C LYS A 157 4.82 -5.74 -4.99
N SER A 158 3.96 -5.14 -4.18
CA SER A 158 3.02 -5.89 -3.36
C SER A 158 2.05 -6.71 -4.21
N ASN A 159 1.30 -7.59 -3.57
CA ASN A 159 0.07 -8.09 -4.14
C ASN A 159 -0.87 -6.94 -4.52
N ILE A 160 -1.74 -7.20 -5.48
CA ILE A 160 -2.80 -6.27 -5.88
C ILE A 160 -4.00 -6.48 -4.98
N ILE A 161 -4.51 -5.38 -4.40
CA ILE A 161 -5.82 -5.35 -3.74
C ILE A 161 -6.85 -4.84 -4.74
N VAL A 162 -7.95 -5.56 -4.86
CA VAL A 162 -9.18 -5.10 -5.53
C VAL A 162 -10.24 -4.99 -4.45
N THR A 163 -10.72 -3.78 -4.17
CA THR A 163 -11.72 -3.57 -3.12
C THR A 163 -13.09 -4.16 -3.51
N PRO A 164 -13.95 -4.49 -2.56
CA PRO A 164 -15.37 -4.60 -2.83
C PRO A 164 -15.90 -3.33 -3.51
N SER A 165 -16.97 -3.46 -4.27
CA SER A 165 -17.61 -2.30 -4.88
C SER A 165 -18.55 -1.61 -3.89
N ILE A 166 -18.64 -0.29 -4.01
CA ILE A 166 -19.61 0.52 -3.27
C ILE A 166 -20.46 1.33 -4.24
N LEU A 167 -21.71 1.55 -3.85
CA LEU A 167 -22.64 2.43 -4.55
C LEU A 167 -22.55 3.82 -3.95
N LEU A 168 -22.29 4.82 -4.78
CA LEU A 168 -22.17 6.22 -4.37
C LEU A 168 -23.46 6.98 -4.63
N GLU A 169 -23.80 7.88 -3.71
CA GLU A 169 -24.88 8.84 -3.87
C GLU A 169 -24.34 10.16 -4.40
N HIS A 170 -25.00 10.71 -5.39
CA HIS A 170 -24.66 11.96 -6.06
C HIS A 170 -25.72 13.04 -5.82
N PRO A 171 -25.34 14.35 -5.87
CA PRO A 171 -26.30 15.46 -5.80
C PRO A 171 -27.25 15.47 -6.97
#